data_284bd30c092252f6da95a9bd6ae82b50
#
_entry.id   284bd30c092252f6da95a9bd6ae82b50
#
_cell.length_a   1.000
_cell.length_b   1.000
_cell.length_c   1.000
_cell.angle_alpha   90.00
_cell.angle_beta   90.00
_cell.angle_gamma   90.00
#
_symmetry.space_group_name_H-M   'P 1'
#
loop_
_entity.id
_entity.type
_entity.pdbx_description
1 polymer ?
#
loop_
_entity_poly.entity_id
_entity_poly.type
_entity_poly.pdbx_seq_one_letter_code
_entity_poly.pdbx_strand_id
1 'polypeptide(L)'
;TRAIAEKLGGEAYKYAFHAKGLEPAGHSPRAQKTMSVGYATSPRGGSHHDARPIEYGLPIEKRNTIEGKAMNAFNTQNWTCLGDSLVICHFAEKIFGTSVAQVHSDWINAVTGWNTTLDEVLLMAQRFYTLERLFTIRESGKARTGDTIPWRVLNEPIPDGASKGMYTPQKEFDAMLDEYYDLRGWDRKGVPTKATLKRLGLEEYS
;
A
#
# COMPACT_ATOMS: atom_id res chain seq x y z
N THR A 1 11.20 14.96 9.25
CA THR A 1 10.16 15.94 8.83
C THR A 1 9.11 16.12 9.93
N ARG A 2 8.41 15.06 10.41
CA ARG A 2 7.33 15.18 11.43
C ARG A 2 7.79 15.90 12.69
N ALA A 3 8.85 15.45 13.34
CA ALA A 3 9.35 16.05 14.58
C ALA A 3 9.75 17.53 14.42
N ILE A 4 10.24 17.93 13.23
CA ILE A 4 10.53 19.33 12.94
C ILE A 4 9.23 20.14 12.84
N ALA A 5 8.22 19.63 12.16
CA ALA A 5 6.92 20.28 12.03
C ALA A 5 6.22 20.44 13.40
N GLU A 6 6.27 19.43 14.25
CA GLU A 6 5.75 19.47 15.61
C GLU A 6 6.47 20.56 16.45
N LYS A 7 7.79 20.67 16.32
CA LYS A 7 8.59 21.67 17.02
C LYS A 7 8.33 23.11 16.53
N LEU A 8 8.10 23.29 15.23
CA LEU A 8 7.76 24.58 14.63
C LEU A 8 6.33 25.04 14.98
N GLY A 9 5.41 24.07 15.11
CA GLY A 9 4.01 24.36 15.42
C GLY A 9 3.24 25.04 14.28
N GLY A 10 2.08 25.63 14.61
CA GLY A 10 1.24 26.34 13.65
C GLY A 10 0.85 25.48 12.45
N GLU A 11 1.04 25.99 11.25
CA GLU A 11 0.70 25.31 10.00
C GLU A 11 1.83 24.43 9.42
N ALA A 12 2.94 24.24 10.14
CA ALA A 12 4.09 23.49 9.66
C ALA A 12 3.75 22.01 9.28
N TYR A 13 2.70 21.44 9.90
CA TYR A 13 2.20 20.11 9.56
C TYR A 13 1.77 19.98 8.08
N LYS A 14 1.31 21.06 7.45
CA LYS A 14 0.93 21.07 6.03
C LYS A 14 2.11 20.78 5.11
N TYR A 15 3.30 21.15 5.54
CA TYR A 15 4.55 20.95 4.79
C TYR A 15 5.30 19.69 5.17
N ALA A 16 4.89 19.02 6.24
CA ALA A 16 5.48 17.76 6.70
C ALA A 16 5.01 16.59 5.81
N PHE A 17 5.74 16.35 4.73
CA PHE A 17 5.40 15.33 3.74
C PHE A 17 5.86 13.94 4.20
N HIS A 18 5.02 13.24 4.96
CA HIS A 18 5.28 11.90 5.47
C HIS A 18 4.00 11.07 5.60
N ALA A 19 4.11 9.73 5.55
CA ALA A 19 3.08 8.81 5.98
C ALA A 19 3.63 7.98 7.16
N LYS A 20 2.90 7.94 8.28
CA LYS A 20 3.30 7.25 9.53
C LYS A 20 4.71 7.63 10.04
N GLY A 21 5.20 8.83 9.72
CA GLY A 21 6.51 9.34 10.15
C GLY A 21 7.66 9.06 9.20
N LEU A 22 7.46 8.25 8.14
CA LEU A 22 8.45 8.02 7.10
C LEU A 22 8.17 8.94 5.90
N GLU A 23 9.19 9.65 5.45
CA GLU A 23 9.13 10.50 4.26
C GLU A 23 9.04 9.64 3.00
N PRO A 24 8.07 9.89 2.10
CA PRO A 24 7.97 9.19 0.83
C PRO A 24 9.16 9.45 -0.10
N ALA A 25 9.50 8.46 -0.92
CA ALA A 25 10.44 8.64 -2.03
C ALA A 25 9.92 9.68 -3.04
N GLY A 26 10.75 10.06 -4.03
CA GLY A 26 10.45 11.10 -5.01
C GLY A 26 9.32 10.80 -6.01
N HIS A 27 8.34 10.01 -5.62
CA HIS A 27 7.14 9.67 -6.37
C HIS A 27 5.93 10.33 -5.72
N SER A 28 5.28 11.26 -6.44
CA SER A 28 4.16 11.99 -5.86
C SER A 28 2.87 11.18 -5.88
N PRO A 29 2.27 10.87 -4.71
CA PRO A 29 0.97 10.22 -4.64
C PRO A 29 -0.18 11.09 -5.18
N ARG A 30 0.03 12.41 -5.37
CA ARG A 30 -0.92 13.27 -6.07
C ARG A 30 -1.08 12.89 -7.54
N ALA A 31 0.01 12.47 -8.19
CA ALA A 31 0.04 12.10 -9.60
C ALA A 31 -0.17 10.61 -9.86
N GLN A 32 -0.18 9.80 -8.81
CA GLN A 32 -0.35 8.35 -8.85
C GLN A 32 -1.22 7.91 -7.67
N LYS A 33 -2.54 7.92 -7.85
CA LYS A 33 -3.51 7.70 -6.77
C LYS A 33 -3.40 6.31 -6.11
N THR A 34 -2.94 5.28 -6.82
CA THR A 34 -2.61 3.98 -6.22
C THR A 34 -1.62 4.15 -5.06
N MET A 35 -0.64 5.04 -5.18
CA MET A 35 0.34 5.29 -4.12
C MET A 35 -0.27 5.97 -2.89
N SER A 36 -1.36 6.73 -3.04
CA SER A 36 -2.06 7.30 -1.88
C SER A 36 -2.59 6.21 -0.97
N VAL A 37 -3.25 5.17 -1.54
CA VAL A 37 -3.71 4.01 -0.77
C VAL A 37 -2.52 3.21 -0.22
N GLY A 38 -1.52 2.95 -1.07
CA GLY A 38 -0.34 2.17 -0.69
C GLY A 38 0.43 2.78 0.49
N TYR A 39 0.73 4.09 0.46
CA TYR A 39 1.40 4.77 1.58
C TYR A 39 0.56 4.79 2.85
N ALA A 40 -0.76 5.02 2.74
CA ALA A 40 -1.64 5.06 3.90
C ALA A 40 -1.71 3.71 4.61
N THR A 41 -1.82 2.62 3.86
CA THR A 41 -2.03 1.27 4.39
C THR A 41 -0.73 0.49 4.62
N SER A 42 0.41 1.00 4.13
CA SER A 42 1.74 0.39 4.33
C SER A 42 2.06 0.19 5.83
N PRO A 43 2.57 -0.97 6.24
CA PRO A 43 3.09 -1.19 7.59
C PRO A 43 4.32 -0.29 7.87
N ARG A 44 5.08 0.08 6.85
CA ARG A 44 6.29 0.94 6.94
C ARG A 44 6.00 2.43 6.81
N GLY A 45 4.81 2.83 6.35
CA GLY A 45 4.47 4.23 6.06
C GLY A 45 4.86 4.65 4.64
N GLY A 46 5.62 5.74 4.46
CA GLY A 46 5.95 6.34 3.15
C GLY A 46 6.83 5.50 2.22
N SER A 47 6.84 4.19 2.33
CA SER A 47 7.64 3.30 1.48
C SER A 47 7.01 3.10 0.10
N HIS A 48 7.73 3.45 -0.97
CA HIS A 48 7.28 3.17 -2.34
C HIS A 48 7.37 1.67 -2.72
N HIS A 49 7.95 0.83 -1.89
CA HIS A 49 7.87 -0.61 -2.05
C HIS A 49 6.46 -1.14 -1.80
N ASP A 50 5.77 -0.61 -0.79
CA ASP A 50 4.37 -0.95 -0.49
C ASP A 50 3.36 -0.14 -1.32
N ALA A 51 3.83 0.79 -2.11
CA ALA A 51 3.03 1.70 -2.92
C ALA A 51 3.68 1.89 -4.30
N ARG A 52 3.94 0.81 -5.01
CA ARG A 52 4.72 0.82 -6.26
C ARG A 52 4.18 1.83 -7.27
N PRO A 53 5.05 2.64 -7.89
CA PRO A 53 4.66 3.62 -8.88
C PRO A 53 4.41 2.95 -10.24
N ILE A 54 3.25 2.32 -10.41
CA ILE A 54 2.91 1.53 -11.60
C ILE A 54 2.16 2.32 -12.68
N GLU A 55 1.88 3.61 -12.43
CA GLU A 55 0.99 4.40 -13.29
C GLU A 55 1.74 5.33 -14.25
N TYR A 56 3.07 5.31 -14.31
CA TYR A 56 3.86 6.24 -15.12
C TYR A 56 3.55 6.21 -16.62
N GLY A 57 3.22 5.06 -17.16
CA GLY A 57 2.89 4.90 -18.58
C GLY A 57 1.43 5.20 -18.94
N LEU A 58 0.59 5.52 -17.96
CA LEU A 58 -0.84 5.76 -18.19
C LEU A 58 -1.11 7.21 -18.58
N PRO A 59 -2.10 7.46 -19.47
CA PRO A 59 -2.63 8.80 -19.73
C PRO A 59 -3.10 9.48 -18.44
N ILE A 60 -3.08 10.82 -18.42
CA ILE A 60 -3.42 11.62 -17.25
C ILE A 60 -4.85 11.35 -16.74
N GLU A 61 -5.79 11.13 -17.65
CA GLU A 61 -7.19 10.83 -17.34
C GLU A 61 -7.30 9.53 -16.53
N LYS A 62 -6.54 8.49 -16.93
CA LYS A 62 -6.48 7.21 -16.23
C LYS A 62 -5.72 7.29 -14.92
N ARG A 63 -4.73 8.18 -14.82
CA ARG A 63 -4.02 8.41 -13.53
C ARG A 63 -4.88 9.18 -12.54
N ASN A 64 -5.76 10.07 -13.02
CA ASN A 64 -6.59 10.93 -12.18
C ASN A 64 -7.92 10.29 -11.73
N THR A 65 -8.33 9.14 -12.27
CA THR A 65 -9.49 8.38 -11.77
C THR A 65 -9.13 7.58 -10.51
N ILE A 66 -10.14 7.20 -9.72
CA ILE A 66 -9.98 6.29 -8.58
C ILE A 66 -10.21 4.82 -8.95
N GLU A 67 -10.77 4.56 -10.14
CA GLU A 67 -11.10 3.22 -10.61
C GLU A 67 -9.86 2.30 -10.65
N GLY A 68 -9.96 1.14 -10.03
CA GLY A 68 -8.90 0.12 -9.97
C GLY A 68 -7.70 0.47 -9.08
N LYS A 69 -7.66 1.65 -8.43
CA LYS A 69 -6.51 2.07 -7.63
C LYS A 69 -6.34 1.24 -6.35
N ALA A 70 -7.44 0.91 -5.70
CA ALA A 70 -7.43 0.04 -4.53
C ALA A 70 -6.94 -1.37 -4.88
N MET A 71 -7.41 -1.95 -5.99
CA MET A 71 -6.94 -3.25 -6.49
C MET A 71 -5.45 -3.23 -6.84
N ASN A 72 -4.99 -2.17 -7.49
CA ASN A 72 -3.57 -2.00 -7.81
C ASN A 72 -2.71 -1.93 -6.53
N ALA A 73 -3.15 -1.20 -5.50
CA ALA A 73 -2.46 -1.15 -4.22
C ALA A 73 -2.46 -2.54 -3.54
N PHE A 74 -3.58 -3.22 -3.52
CA PHE A 74 -3.71 -4.58 -3.00
C PHE A 74 -2.71 -5.55 -3.65
N ASN A 75 -2.65 -5.56 -4.98
CA ASN A 75 -1.76 -6.44 -5.74
C ASN A 75 -0.29 -6.10 -5.52
N THR A 76 0.08 -4.83 -5.62
CA THR A 76 1.49 -4.42 -5.45
C THR A 76 2.01 -4.70 -4.04
N GLN A 77 1.18 -4.56 -3.01
CA GLN A 77 1.54 -4.91 -1.64
C GLN A 77 1.70 -6.42 -1.43
N ASN A 78 0.82 -7.23 -2.04
CA ASN A 78 0.97 -8.69 -1.98
C ASN A 78 2.29 -9.12 -2.64
N TRP A 79 2.63 -8.59 -3.80
CA TRP A 79 3.90 -8.89 -4.48
C TRP A 79 5.11 -8.45 -3.66
N THR A 80 5.05 -7.25 -3.09
CA THR A 80 6.11 -6.74 -2.24
C THR A 80 6.32 -7.61 -1.00
N CYS A 81 5.23 -7.97 -0.33
CA CYS A 81 5.27 -8.80 0.87
C CYS A 81 5.88 -10.20 0.58
N LEU A 82 5.54 -10.81 -0.55
CA LEU A 82 6.16 -12.06 -1.00
C LEU A 82 7.66 -11.89 -1.26
N GLY A 83 8.04 -10.87 -2.04
CA GLY A 83 9.44 -10.60 -2.35
C GLY A 83 10.28 -10.33 -1.10
N ASP A 84 9.75 -9.53 -0.17
CA ASP A 84 10.40 -9.27 1.12
C ASP A 84 10.53 -10.54 1.97
N SER A 85 9.51 -11.40 1.99
CA SER A 85 9.52 -12.67 2.71
C SER A 85 10.51 -13.68 2.13
N LEU A 86 10.73 -13.64 0.82
CA LEU A 86 11.72 -14.46 0.10
C LEU A 86 13.11 -13.83 0.08
N VAL A 87 13.28 -12.64 0.66
CA VAL A 87 14.54 -11.86 0.66
C VAL A 87 15.03 -11.57 -0.76
N ILE A 88 14.10 -11.26 -1.68
CA ILE A 88 14.39 -11.03 -3.09
C ILE A 88 14.43 -9.52 -3.39
N CYS A 89 15.42 -9.10 -4.16
CA CYS A 89 15.47 -7.72 -4.64
C CYS A 89 14.38 -7.46 -5.68
N HIS A 90 13.54 -6.45 -5.46
CA HIS A 90 12.45 -6.07 -6.38
C HIS A 90 12.91 -5.72 -7.80
N PHE A 91 14.16 -5.28 -7.98
CA PHE A 91 14.71 -5.06 -9.31
C PHE A 91 14.97 -6.38 -10.05
N ALA A 92 15.32 -7.45 -9.33
CA ALA A 92 15.54 -8.77 -9.92
C ALA A 92 14.23 -9.37 -10.46
N GLU A 93 13.09 -9.14 -9.79
CA GLU A 93 11.78 -9.63 -10.24
C GLU A 93 11.40 -9.17 -11.65
N LYS A 94 11.84 -7.97 -12.04
CA LYS A 94 11.51 -7.36 -13.35
C LYS A 94 12.29 -7.96 -14.53
N ILE A 95 13.36 -8.70 -14.27
CA ILE A 95 14.24 -9.25 -15.31
C ILE A 95 13.57 -10.40 -16.06
N PHE A 96 12.62 -11.08 -15.43
CA PHE A 96 12.07 -12.34 -15.94
C PHE A 96 10.87 -12.17 -16.87
N GLY A 97 10.37 -10.96 -17.12
CA GLY A 97 9.33 -10.66 -18.12
C GLY A 97 7.98 -11.36 -17.92
N THR A 98 7.79 -12.04 -16.80
CA THR A 98 6.58 -12.77 -16.42
C THR A 98 5.83 -12.07 -15.29
N SER A 99 4.66 -12.59 -14.92
CA SER A 99 3.94 -12.13 -13.72
C SER A 99 4.84 -12.30 -12.48
N VAL A 100 4.99 -11.25 -11.69
CA VAL A 100 5.79 -11.28 -10.43
C VAL A 100 5.31 -12.40 -9.50
N ALA A 101 4.00 -12.61 -9.40
CA ALA A 101 3.44 -13.68 -8.57
C ALA A 101 3.82 -15.08 -9.09
N GLN A 102 3.87 -15.26 -10.40
CA GLN A 102 4.30 -16.55 -11.01
C GLN A 102 5.77 -16.80 -10.73
N VAL A 103 6.63 -15.79 -10.87
CA VAL A 103 8.07 -15.93 -10.56
C VAL A 103 8.28 -16.34 -9.11
N HIS A 104 7.55 -15.73 -8.17
CA HIS A 104 7.62 -16.12 -6.75
C HIS A 104 7.16 -17.57 -6.52
N SER A 105 6.08 -17.99 -7.16
CA SER A 105 5.61 -19.38 -7.09
C SER A 105 6.64 -20.37 -7.60
N ASP A 106 7.24 -20.08 -8.75
CA ASP A 106 8.25 -20.94 -9.36
C ASP A 106 9.50 -21.06 -8.46
N TRP A 107 9.93 -19.95 -7.87
CA TRP A 107 11.08 -19.94 -6.95
C TRP A 107 10.82 -20.69 -5.64
N ILE A 108 9.64 -20.48 -5.03
CA ILE A 108 9.24 -21.22 -3.84
C ILE A 108 9.30 -22.73 -4.14
N ASN A 109 8.68 -23.16 -5.21
CA ASN A 109 8.64 -24.58 -5.58
C ASN A 109 10.02 -25.15 -5.90
N ALA A 110 10.86 -24.39 -6.62
CA ALA A 110 12.21 -24.83 -6.96
C ALA A 110 13.11 -25.01 -5.73
N VAL A 111 12.97 -24.13 -4.72
CA VAL A 111 13.83 -24.16 -3.52
C VAL A 111 13.30 -25.13 -2.47
N THR A 112 11.98 -25.19 -2.28
CA THR A 112 11.38 -25.98 -1.19
C THR A 112 10.88 -27.35 -1.61
N GLY A 113 10.59 -27.55 -2.88
CA GLY A 113 9.93 -28.75 -3.38
C GLY A 113 8.44 -28.88 -2.97
N TRP A 114 7.81 -27.80 -2.49
CA TRP A 114 6.43 -27.85 -1.97
C TRP A 114 5.34 -28.06 -3.01
N ASN A 115 5.59 -27.77 -4.26
CA ASN A 115 4.61 -27.86 -5.36
C ASN A 115 3.34 -27.01 -5.09
N THR A 116 3.53 -25.80 -4.56
CA THR A 116 2.45 -24.86 -4.32
C THR A 116 1.88 -24.30 -5.62
N THR A 117 0.57 -24.08 -5.63
CA THR A 117 -0.12 -23.38 -6.71
C THR A 117 0.06 -21.86 -6.59
N LEU A 118 -0.18 -21.13 -7.68
CA LEU A 118 -0.18 -19.67 -7.68
C LEU A 118 -1.18 -19.10 -6.67
N ASP A 119 -2.38 -19.69 -6.57
CA ASP A 119 -3.42 -19.24 -5.64
C ASP A 119 -3.00 -19.42 -4.18
N GLU A 120 -2.32 -20.51 -3.85
CA GLU A 120 -1.76 -20.71 -2.51
C GLU A 120 -0.68 -19.69 -2.18
N VAL A 121 0.19 -19.36 -3.13
CA VAL A 121 1.22 -18.32 -2.95
C VAL A 121 0.59 -16.93 -2.75
N LEU A 122 -0.44 -16.60 -3.52
CA LEU A 122 -1.20 -15.36 -3.33
C LEU A 122 -1.94 -15.32 -1.99
N LEU A 123 -2.43 -16.47 -1.51
CA LEU A 123 -3.02 -16.57 -0.18
C LEU A 123 -1.98 -16.36 0.94
N MET A 124 -0.76 -16.89 0.77
CA MET A 124 0.36 -16.63 1.68
C MET A 124 0.67 -15.14 1.78
N ALA A 125 0.71 -14.42 0.65
CA ALA A 125 0.91 -12.96 0.65
C ALA A 125 -0.15 -12.21 1.45
N GLN A 126 -1.42 -12.56 1.27
CA GLN A 126 -2.52 -11.97 2.03
C GLN A 126 -2.41 -12.27 3.53
N ARG A 127 -1.99 -13.50 3.88
CA ARG A 127 -1.77 -13.92 5.27
C ARG A 127 -0.66 -13.09 5.92
N PHE A 128 0.50 -12.95 5.27
CA PHE A 128 1.63 -12.16 5.79
C PHE A 128 1.23 -10.70 5.96
N TYR A 129 0.65 -10.09 4.94
CA TYR A 129 0.24 -8.70 5.00
C TYR A 129 -0.84 -8.42 6.07
N THR A 130 -1.76 -9.38 6.29
CA THR A 130 -2.77 -9.28 7.34
C THR A 130 -2.14 -9.42 8.72
N LEU A 131 -1.14 -10.27 8.88
CA LEU A 131 -0.39 -10.40 10.14
C LEU A 131 0.38 -9.10 10.47
N GLU A 132 1.04 -8.49 9.49
CA GLU A 132 1.66 -7.17 9.63
C GLU A 132 0.64 -6.08 10.02
N ARG A 133 -0.57 -6.15 9.46
CA ARG A 133 -1.66 -5.24 9.82
C ARG A 133 -2.07 -5.39 11.28
N LEU A 134 -2.27 -6.61 11.75
CA LEU A 134 -2.60 -6.91 13.15
C LEU A 134 -1.51 -6.41 14.09
N PHE A 135 -0.25 -6.69 13.75
CA PHE A 135 0.90 -6.18 14.50
C PHE A 135 0.89 -4.65 14.57
N THR A 136 0.70 -3.97 13.44
CA THR A 136 0.67 -2.50 13.37
C THR A 136 -0.46 -1.93 14.24
N ILE A 137 -1.65 -2.52 14.21
CA ILE A 137 -2.79 -2.11 15.05
C ILE A 137 -2.45 -2.29 16.53
N ARG A 138 -1.90 -3.43 16.90
CA ARG A 138 -1.51 -3.74 18.28
C ARG A 138 -0.51 -2.73 18.83
N GLU A 139 0.56 -2.45 18.07
CA GLU A 139 1.65 -1.59 18.53
C GLU A 139 1.28 -0.09 18.51
N SER A 140 0.48 0.35 17.55
CA SER A 140 0.12 1.77 17.39
C SER A 140 -1.20 2.16 18.06
N GLY A 141 -2.07 1.20 18.36
CA GLY A 141 -3.45 1.45 18.76
C GLY A 141 -4.32 2.07 17.66
N LYS A 142 -3.84 2.09 16.40
CA LYS A 142 -4.49 2.77 15.28
C LYS A 142 -4.75 1.81 14.13
N ALA A 143 -5.97 1.78 13.64
CA ALA A 143 -6.36 1.11 12.41
C ALA A 143 -6.61 2.17 11.30
N ARG A 144 -7.85 2.41 10.86
CA ARG A 144 -8.15 3.44 9.85
C ARG A 144 -7.63 4.83 10.21
N THR A 145 -7.66 5.20 11.48
CA THR A 145 -7.13 6.51 11.94
C THR A 145 -5.62 6.67 11.74
N GLY A 146 -4.91 5.57 11.55
CA GLY A 146 -3.50 5.55 11.19
C GLY A 146 -3.24 5.52 9.67
N ASP A 147 -4.25 5.24 8.86
CA ASP A 147 -4.13 5.17 7.41
C ASP A 147 -4.30 6.56 6.80
N THR A 148 -3.27 7.38 6.93
CA THR A 148 -3.26 8.78 6.51
C THR A 148 -2.16 9.05 5.49
N ILE A 149 -2.38 10.10 4.69
CA ILE A 149 -1.40 10.62 3.73
C ILE A 149 -1.13 12.10 4.00
N PRO A 150 -0.02 12.66 3.49
CA PRO A 150 0.33 14.04 3.74
C PRO A 150 -0.79 15.03 3.39
N TRP A 151 -0.96 16.09 4.20
CA TRP A 151 -1.99 17.11 4.00
C TRP A 151 -2.01 17.66 2.57
N ARG A 152 -0.85 17.91 1.98
CA ARG A 152 -0.74 18.44 0.61
C ARG A 152 -1.29 17.49 -0.45
N VAL A 153 -1.27 16.19 -0.20
CA VAL A 153 -1.83 15.20 -1.14
C VAL A 153 -3.35 15.30 -1.20
N LEU A 154 -3.98 15.57 -0.06
CA LEU A 154 -5.43 15.68 0.08
C LEU A 154 -5.99 17.05 -0.33
N ASN A 155 -5.17 18.11 -0.25
CA ASN A 155 -5.69 19.49 -0.28
C ASN A 155 -5.04 20.38 -1.35
N GLU A 156 -3.92 19.99 -1.93
CA GLU A 156 -3.15 20.89 -2.78
C GLU A 156 -2.86 20.27 -4.16
N PRO A 157 -3.54 20.75 -5.21
CA PRO A 157 -3.26 20.32 -6.58
C PRO A 157 -1.81 20.60 -7.00
N ILE A 158 -1.25 19.77 -7.88
CA ILE A 158 0.06 20.03 -8.50
C ILE A 158 -0.04 21.32 -9.32
N PRO A 159 0.84 22.31 -9.10
CA PRO A 159 0.68 23.64 -9.69
C PRO A 159 1.02 23.70 -11.18
N ASP A 160 1.93 22.85 -11.66
CA ASP A 160 2.44 22.90 -13.03
C ASP A 160 2.92 21.55 -13.56
N GLY A 161 3.44 21.53 -14.79
CA GLY A 161 3.99 20.34 -15.44
C GLY A 161 2.93 19.36 -15.94
N ALA A 162 3.37 18.16 -16.35
CA ALA A 162 2.53 17.13 -16.97
C ALA A 162 1.42 16.56 -16.06
N SER A 163 1.48 16.80 -14.78
CA SER A 163 0.48 16.36 -13.80
C SER A 163 -0.26 17.53 -13.13
N LYS A 164 -0.26 18.71 -13.79
CA LYS A 164 -0.94 19.91 -13.29
C LYS A 164 -2.40 19.61 -12.90
N GLY A 165 -2.82 20.10 -11.75
CA GLY A 165 -4.18 19.96 -11.22
C GLY A 165 -4.45 18.64 -10.52
N MET A 166 -3.56 17.64 -10.60
CA MET A 166 -3.76 16.36 -9.94
C MET A 166 -3.53 16.46 -8.43
N TYR A 167 -4.42 15.84 -7.68
CA TYR A 167 -4.30 15.57 -6.24
C TYR A 167 -5.29 14.47 -5.86
N THR A 168 -5.33 14.07 -4.59
CA THR A 168 -6.25 13.03 -4.12
C THR A 168 -7.19 13.63 -3.07
N PRO A 169 -8.35 14.20 -3.46
CA PRO A 169 -9.30 14.77 -2.51
C PRO A 169 -9.71 13.76 -1.44
N GLN A 170 -10.02 14.22 -0.22
CA GLN A 170 -10.40 13.37 0.92
C GLN A 170 -11.51 12.38 0.55
N LYS A 171 -12.56 12.83 -0.16
CA LYS A 171 -13.67 11.97 -0.58
C LYS A 171 -13.22 10.81 -1.48
N GLU A 172 -12.31 11.08 -2.41
CA GLU A 172 -11.76 10.05 -3.30
C GLU A 172 -10.84 9.10 -2.53
N PHE A 173 -10.03 9.65 -1.62
CA PHE A 173 -9.17 8.86 -0.76
C PHE A 173 -9.96 7.90 0.12
N ASP A 174 -11.03 8.38 0.77
CA ASP A 174 -11.90 7.55 1.60
C ASP A 174 -12.59 6.44 0.79
N ALA A 175 -13.06 6.75 -0.43
CA ALA A 175 -13.67 5.76 -1.31
C ALA A 175 -12.66 4.65 -1.72
N MET A 176 -11.43 5.03 -2.05
CA MET A 176 -10.37 4.06 -2.36
C MET A 176 -9.98 3.22 -1.14
N LEU A 177 -9.94 3.81 0.05
CA LEU A 177 -9.68 3.05 1.29
C LEU A 177 -10.81 2.05 1.58
N ASP A 178 -12.07 2.45 1.39
CA ASP A 178 -13.21 1.57 1.60
C ASP A 178 -13.16 0.37 0.66
N GLU A 179 -12.91 0.59 -0.63
CA GLU A 179 -12.71 -0.48 -1.61
C GLU A 179 -11.51 -1.39 -1.24
N TYR A 180 -10.41 -0.78 -0.81
CA TYR A 180 -9.22 -1.52 -0.40
C TYR A 180 -9.51 -2.42 0.82
N TYR A 181 -10.27 -1.93 1.81
CA TYR A 181 -10.63 -2.74 2.97
C TYR A 181 -11.56 -3.90 2.59
N ASP A 182 -12.48 -3.69 1.64
CA ASP A 182 -13.31 -4.77 1.11
C ASP A 182 -12.46 -5.87 0.45
N LEU A 183 -11.48 -5.47 -0.38
CA LEU A 183 -10.53 -6.40 -1.01
C LEU A 183 -9.71 -7.19 0.01
N ARG A 184 -9.31 -6.55 1.10
CA ARG A 184 -8.57 -7.19 2.21
C ARG A 184 -9.46 -8.06 3.10
N GLY A 185 -10.78 -7.89 3.04
CA GLY A 185 -11.73 -8.47 4.00
C GLY A 185 -11.62 -7.86 5.40
N TRP A 186 -11.32 -6.55 5.44
CA TRP A 186 -11.29 -5.76 6.66
C TRP A 186 -12.60 -4.98 6.82
N ASP A 187 -12.93 -4.60 8.04
CA ASP A 187 -14.10 -3.74 8.30
C ASP A 187 -13.83 -2.27 7.92
N ARG A 188 -14.86 -1.42 8.02
CA ARG A 188 -14.75 0.02 7.72
C ARG A 188 -13.82 0.79 8.69
N LYS A 189 -13.42 0.17 9.78
CA LYS A 189 -12.40 0.69 10.70
C LYS A 189 -10.99 0.25 10.31
N GLY A 190 -10.86 -0.55 9.23
CA GLY A 190 -9.58 -1.07 8.75
C GLY A 190 -9.04 -2.21 9.60
N VAL A 191 -9.92 -2.93 10.32
CA VAL A 191 -9.56 -4.08 11.16
C VAL A 191 -9.91 -5.37 10.41
N PRO A 192 -9.01 -6.37 10.34
CA PRO A 192 -9.32 -7.66 9.75
C PRO A 192 -10.54 -8.31 10.40
N THR A 193 -11.50 -8.79 9.61
CA THR A 193 -12.70 -9.44 10.13
C THR A 193 -12.40 -10.86 10.61
N LYS A 194 -13.22 -11.38 11.53
CA LYS A 194 -13.10 -12.78 12.00
C LYS A 194 -13.15 -13.79 10.86
N ALA A 195 -13.99 -13.53 9.84
CA ALA A 195 -14.07 -14.38 8.65
C ALA A 195 -12.76 -14.37 7.86
N THR A 196 -12.13 -13.21 7.72
CA THR A 196 -10.81 -13.09 7.07
C THR A 196 -9.73 -13.78 7.86
N LEU A 197 -9.68 -13.61 9.18
CA LEU A 197 -8.70 -14.28 10.03
C LEU A 197 -8.85 -15.81 9.93
N LYS A 198 -10.07 -16.31 9.94
CA LYS A 198 -10.33 -17.74 9.76
C LYS A 198 -9.85 -18.23 8.38
N ARG A 199 -10.19 -17.53 7.30
CA ARG A 199 -9.74 -17.88 5.94
C ARG A 199 -8.23 -17.92 5.81
N LEU A 200 -7.53 -17.06 6.55
CA LEU A 200 -6.07 -16.93 6.52
C LEU A 200 -5.35 -17.77 7.58
N GLY A 201 -6.07 -18.50 8.46
CA GLY A 201 -5.47 -19.26 9.55
C GLY A 201 -4.77 -18.38 10.59
N LEU A 202 -5.38 -17.25 10.95
CA LEU A 202 -4.86 -16.24 11.88
C LEU A 202 -5.81 -15.98 13.06
N GLU A 203 -6.71 -16.93 13.37
CA GLU A 203 -7.71 -16.76 14.44
C GLU A 203 -7.08 -16.51 15.81
N GLU A 204 -5.92 -17.08 16.07
CA GLU A 204 -5.18 -16.90 17.34
C GLU A 204 -4.71 -15.46 17.60
N TYR A 205 -4.72 -14.61 16.56
CA TYR A 205 -4.32 -13.19 16.65
C TYR A 205 -5.53 -12.23 16.69
N SER A 206 -6.77 -12.74 16.89
CA SER A 206 -8.01 -11.95 16.88
C SER A 206 -8.25 -11.17 18.18
#